data_d195387c4db8509b0b04016bb018c06c
#
_entry.id   d195387c4db8509b0b04016bb018c06c
#
_cell.length_a   1.000
_cell.length_b   1.000
_cell.length_c   1.000
_cell.angle_alpha   90.00
_cell.angle_beta   90.00
_cell.angle_gamma   90.00
#
_symmetry.space_group_name_H-M   'P 1'
#
loop_
_entity.id
_entity.type
_entity.pdbx_description
1 polymer ?
#
loop_
_entity_poly.entity_id
_entity_poly.type
_entity_poly.pdbx_seq_one_letter_code
_entity_poly.pdbx_strand_id
1 'polypeptide(L)'
;MSIKKKMPTGLAKAKMSAKKKVAAVIAAALVIFIISPIFPYAVSLGVMSVYSGIHEKDSIMAQKAIELEIPGGNATAEKDWYPFVMTFNPGSSFGRIAGDSSLELSILYNFGAFDLRRGCSILYDRTSEYYSSFYGAYLVTRKDDEAAVSSACGTAPFGFDSEGHIDTEQIAIVPEFDFQHLVLGDFGIGTSEEVFQWDAETAAEDVSYLGYDGWSRVDANLLINGAAHIKRGFRRSYLQYGVPSYDVTENKDFLPVEMEGRIYGRYFEEWDTSVFLYILTPGKETLEKCDRDILSKSLLR
;
A
#
# COMPACT_ATOMS: atom_id res chain seq x y z
N MET A 1 -30.57 -62.59 -51.29
CA MET A 1 -31.37 -61.79 -50.29
C MET A 1 -30.42 -60.81 -49.67
N SER A 2 -30.44 -59.55 -50.18
CA SER A 2 -29.42 -58.53 -49.80
C SER A 2 -30.11 -57.50 -48.94
N ILE A 3 -29.72 -57.46 -47.65
CA ILE A 3 -30.27 -56.52 -46.68
C ILE A 3 -29.43 -55.22 -46.77
N LYS A 4 -29.99 -54.18 -47.41
CA LYS A 4 -29.45 -52.83 -47.37
C LYS A 4 -29.74 -52.20 -46.01
N LYS A 5 -28.70 -52.09 -45.19
CA LYS A 5 -28.70 -51.32 -43.94
C LYS A 5 -28.72 -49.81 -44.24
N LYS A 6 -29.88 -49.18 -44.05
CA LYS A 6 -30.03 -47.71 -44.10
C LYS A 6 -29.27 -47.11 -42.93
N MET A 7 -28.22 -46.31 -43.19
CA MET A 7 -27.63 -45.43 -42.19
C MET A 7 -28.59 -44.25 -41.89
N PRO A 8 -28.75 -43.87 -40.64
CA PRO A 8 -29.53 -42.68 -40.36
C PRO A 8 -28.68 -41.45 -40.61
N THR A 9 -28.96 -40.78 -41.72
CA THR A 9 -28.47 -39.42 -42.02
C THR A 9 -29.34 -38.42 -41.29
N GLY A 10 -28.72 -37.58 -40.45
CA GLY A 10 -29.39 -36.37 -40.01
C GLY A 10 -29.27 -36.07 -38.52
N LEU A 11 -28.08 -35.71 -38.06
CA LEU A 11 -27.99 -34.87 -36.86
C LEU A 11 -28.57 -33.50 -37.22
N ALA A 12 -29.84 -33.31 -36.91
CA ALA A 12 -30.50 -32.00 -37.01
C ALA A 12 -29.76 -31.04 -36.08
N LYS A 13 -28.97 -30.11 -36.60
CA LYS A 13 -28.39 -29.01 -35.85
C LYS A 13 -29.52 -28.21 -35.21
N ALA A 14 -29.83 -28.47 -33.96
CA ALA A 14 -30.80 -27.71 -33.19
C ALA A 14 -30.39 -26.24 -33.18
N LYS A 15 -31.18 -25.36 -33.86
CA LYS A 15 -30.96 -23.93 -33.84
C LYS A 15 -31.12 -23.42 -32.39
N MET A 16 -30.05 -23.04 -31.77
CA MET A 16 -30.07 -22.41 -30.46
C MET A 16 -30.94 -21.15 -30.48
N SER A 17 -31.84 -21.01 -29.51
CA SER A 17 -32.65 -19.80 -29.37
C SER A 17 -31.80 -18.54 -29.17
N ALA A 18 -32.27 -17.37 -29.52
CA ALA A 18 -31.54 -16.11 -29.37
C ALA A 18 -31.05 -15.92 -27.91
N LYS A 19 -31.88 -16.24 -26.92
CA LYS A 19 -31.51 -16.18 -25.48
C LYS A 19 -30.32 -17.10 -25.15
N LYS A 20 -30.29 -18.32 -25.69
CA LYS A 20 -29.20 -19.27 -25.47
C LYS A 20 -27.88 -18.79 -26.13
N LYS A 21 -27.98 -18.14 -27.30
CA LYS A 21 -26.81 -17.54 -27.97
C LYS A 21 -26.23 -16.40 -27.16
N VAL A 22 -27.08 -15.48 -26.65
CA VAL A 22 -26.63 -14.39 -25.75
C VAL A 22 -25.98 -14.93 -24.49
N ALA A 23 -26.59 -15.89 -23.82
CA ALA A 23 -26.04 -16.54 -22.65
C ALA A 23 -24.66 -17.19 -22.92
N ALA A 24 -24.53 -17.86 -24.08
CA ALA A 24 -23.25 -18.47 -24.48
C ALA A 24 -22.17 -17.42 -24.76
N VAL A 25 -22.51 -16.28 -25.36
CA VAL A 25 -21.59 -15.17 -25.59
C VAL A 25 -21.12 -14.56 -24.25
N ILE A 26 -22.06 -14.32 -23.33
CA ILE A 26 -21.73 -13.80 -22.00
C ILE A 26 -20.82 -14.78 -21.24
N ALA A 27 -21.15 -16.09 -21.27
CA ALA A 27 -20.32 -17.10 -20.63
C ALA A 27 -18.91 -17.15 -21.22
N ALA A 28 -18.78 -17.08 -22.55
CA ALA A 28 -17.50 -17.05 -23.22
C ALA A 28 -16.68 -15.78 -22.86
N ALA A 29 -17.34 -14.62 -22.81
CA ALA A 29 -16.70 -13.37 -22.39
C ALA A 29 -16.22 -13.42 -20.94
N LEU A 30 -17.01 -13.99 -20.04
CA LEU A 30 -16.60 -14.21 -18.64
C LEU A 30 -15.39 -15.14 -18.53
N VAL A 31 -15.38 -16.25 -19.29
CA VAL A 31 -14.23 -17.16 -19.30
C VAL A 31 -12.98 -16.44 -19.82
N ILE A 32 -13.08 -15.69 -20.91
CA ILE A 32 -11.96 -14.90 -21.45
C ILE A 32 -11.49 -13.87 -20.44
N PHE A 33 -12.40 -13.20 -19.74
CA PHE A 33 -12.05 -12.24 -18.68
C PHE A 33 -11.30 -12.92 -17.52
N ILE A 34 -11.80 -14.06 -17.02
CA ILE A 34 -11.19 -14.80 -15.89
C ILE A 34 -9.78 -15.29 -16.22
N ILE A 35 -9.53 -15.71 -17.47
CA ILE A 35 -8.20 -16.16 -17.88
C ILE A 35 -7.29 -15.01 -18.34
N SER A 36 -7.83 -13.80 -18.47
CA SER A 36 -7.07 -12.62 -18.89
C SER A 36 -6.16 -12.11 -17.77
N PRO A 37 -5.07 -11.42 -18.10
CA PRO A 37 -4.23 -10.74 -17.11
C PRO A 37 -4.96 -9.61 -16.36
N ILE A 38 -6.08 -9.13 -16.88
CA ILE A 38 -6.88 -8.05 -16.27
C ILE A 38 -7.68 -8.56 -15.06
N PHE A 39 -8.03 -9.84 -15.02
CA PHE A 39 -8.87 -10.39 -13.96
C PHE A 39 -8.27 -10.23 -12.54
N PRO A 40 -7.01 -10.64 -12.29
CA PRO A 40 -6.40 -10.45 -10.97
C PRO A 40 -6.35 -8.97 -10.57
N TYR A 41 -6.08 -8.07 -11.52
CA TYR A 41 -6.09 -6.63 -11.29
C TYR A 41 -7.48 -6.14 -10.87
N ALA A 42 -8.51 -6.49 -11.64
CA ALA A 42 -9.88 -6.05 -11.35
C ALA A 42 -10.39 -6.56 -10.00
N VAL A 43 -10.05 -7.80 -9.65
CA VAL A 43 -10.42 -8.38 -8.35
C VAL A 43 -9.63 -7.71 -7.22
N SER A 44 -8.32 -7.52 -7.38
CA SER A 44 -7.49 -6.81 -6.42
C SER A 44 -8.05 -5.41 -6.15
N LEU A 45 -8.30 -4.65 -7.21
CA LEU A 45 -8.88 -3.30 -7.13
C LEU A 45 -10.22 -3.30 -6.39
N GLY A 46 -11.11 -4.24 -6.71
CA GLY A 46 -12.42 -4.36 -6.05
C GLY A 46 -12.31 -4.68 -4.56
N VAL A 47 -11.48 -5.64 -4.20
CA VAL A 47 -11.27 -6.03 -2.79
C VAL A 47 -10.64 -4.89 -2.01
N MET A 48 -9.60 -4.26 -2.55
CA MET A 48 -8.91 -3.15 -1.91
C MET A 48 -9.82 -1.93 -1.72
N SER A 49 -10.66 -1.62 -2.71
CA SER A 49 -11.63 -0.51 -2.58
C SER A 49 -12.63 -0.75 -1.45
N VAL A 50 -13.15 -1.98 -1.34
CA VAL A 50 -14.06 -2.35 -0.24
C VAL A 50 -13.33 -2.30 1.10
N TYR A 51 -12.14 -2.87 1.17
CA TYR A 51 -11.32 -2.88 2.37
C TYR A 51 -10.99 -1.45 2.85
N SER A 52 -10.47 -0.61 1.94
CA SER A 52 -10.19 0.79 2.21
C SER A 52 -11.42 1.55 2.72
N GLY A 53 -12.57 1.40 2.03
CA GLY A 53 -13.80 2.07 2.44
C GLY A 53 -14.38 1.60 3.79
N ILE A 54 -14.01 0.41 4.28
CA ILE A 54 -14.33 -0.02 5.65
C ILE A 54 -13.44 0.72 6.65
N HIS A 55 -12.13 0.74 6.41
CA HIS A 55 -11.17 1.37 7.32
C HIS A 55 -11.27 2.91 7.33
N GLU A 56 -11.66 3.51 6.21
CA GLU A 56 -11.84 4.97 6.11
C GLU A 56 -12.87 5.50 7.11
N LYS A 57 -13.95 4.76 7.36
CA LYS A 57 -15.01 5.17 8.29
C LYS A 57 -14.57 5.29 9.74
N ASP A 58 -13.62 4.43 10.13
CA ASP A 58 -13.10 4.37 11.50
C ASP A 58 -11.72 5.02 11.60
N SER A 59 -11.28 5.75 10.55
CA SER A 59 -9.98 6.40 10.53
C SER A 59 -9.95 7.66 11.39
N ILE A 60 -8.75 8.06 11.81
CA ILE A 60 -8.50 9.35 12.48
C ILE A 60 -9.00 10.50 11.61
N MET A 61 -8.86 10.40 10.30
CA MET A 61 -9.36 11.39 9.34
C MET A 61 -10.87 11.58 9.48
N ALA A 62 -11.63 10.49 9.52
CA ALA A 62 -13.09 10.56 9.71
C ALA A 62 -13.48 11.07 11.11
N GLN A 63 -12.76 10.64 12.15
CA GLN A 63 -13.03 11.04 13.53
C GLN A 63 -12.75 12.53 13.78
N LYS A 64 -11.66 13.05 13.22
CA LYS A 64 -11.19 14.44 13.42
C LYS A 64 -11.62 15.39 12.28
N ALA A 65 -12.40 14.91 11.31
CA ALA A 65 -12.81 15.64 10.12
C ALA A 65 -11.63 16.23 9.31
N ILE A 66 -10.54 15.48 9.22
CA ILE A 66 -9.36 15.82 8.43
C ILE A 66 -9.57 15.33 7.01
N GLU A 67 -9.42 16.20 6.04
CA GLU A 67 -9.39 15.83 4.64
C GLU A 67 -7.93 15.70 4.17
N LEU A 68 -7.47 14.47 4.03
CA LEU A 68 -6.15 14.14 3.52
C LEU A 68 -6.29 13.25 2.29
N GLU A 69 -5.87 13.78 1.14
CA GLU A 69 -5.84 13.05 -0.13
C GLU A 69 -4.42 12.99 -0.65
N ILE A 70 -3.95 11.79 -0.94
CA ILE A 70 -2.66 11.55 -1.60
C ILE A 70 -2.94 11.15 -3.04
N PRO A 71 -2.26 11.73 -4.03
CA PRO A 71 -2.40 11.31 -5.41
C PRO A 71 -2.08 9.84 -5.61
N GLY A 72 -2.95 9.13 -6.30
CA GLY A 72 -2.76 7.74 -6.70
C GLY A 72 -2.92 7.57 -8.21
N GLY A 73 -2.45 6.46 -8.75
CA GLY A 73 -2.69 6.06 -10.13
C GLY A 73 -2.32 7.12 -11.18
N ASN A 74 -3.31 7.74 -11.74
CA ASN A 74 -3.15 8.68 -12.86
C ASN A 74 -2.72 10.09 -12.47
N ALA A 75 -2.52 10.39 -11.19
CA ALA A 75 -2.13 11.73 -10.75
C ALA A 75 -0.67 12.08 -11.09
N THR A 76 0.12 11.09 -11.49
CA THR A 76 1.51 11.26 -11.90
C THR A 76 1.66 11.22 -13.41
N ALA A 77 2.82 11.63 -13.93
CA ALA A 77 3.18 11.42 -15.33
C ALA A 77 3.35 9.92 -15.67
N GLU A 78 3.54 9.08 -14.68
CA GLU A 78 3.68 7.64 -14.81
C GLU A 78 2.31 6.99 -14.92
N LYS A 79 2.05 6.32 -16.03
CA LYS A 79 0.74 5.71 -16.32
C LYS A 79 0.47 4.42 -15.54
N ASP A 80 1.48 3.92 -14.87
CA ASP A 80 1.48 2.58 -14.28
C ASP A 80 1.41 2.59 -12.75
N TRP A 81 1.16 3.76 -12.11
CA TRP A 81 0.95 3.85 -10.68
C TRP A 81 -0.34 3.16 -10.25
N TYR A 82 -0.35 2.70 -9.01
CA TYR A 82 -1.52 2.05 -8.44
C TYR A 82 -2.74 3.00 -8.50
N PRO A 83 -3.93 2.52 -8.89
CA PRO A 83 -5.04 3.41 -9.26
C PRO A 83 -5.71 4.12 -8.10
N PHE A 84 -5.43 3.74 -6.86
CA PHE A 84 -5.97 4.41 -5.68
C PHE A 84 -5.05 4.24 -4.46
N VAL A 85 -5.24 5.13 -3.50
CA VAL A 85 -4.59 5.07 -2.19
C VAL A 85 -5.49 4.29 -1.25
N MET A 86 -4.89 3.44 -0.43
CA MET A 86 -5.61 2.59 0.49
C MET A 86 -5.54 3.13 1.92
N THR A 87 -6.67 3.09 2.63
CA THR A 87 -6.74 3.41 4.04
C THR A 87 -6.69 2.13 4.87
N PHE A 88 -5.89 2.15 5.92
CA PHE A 88 -5.73 1.06 6.86
C PHE A 88 -5.62 1.58 8.31
N ASN A 89 -6.31 0.91 9.23
CA ASN A 89 -6.22 1.20 10.66
C ASN A 89 -5.81 -0.09 11.40
N PRO A 90 -4.60 -0.15 11.95
CA PRO A 90 -4.11 -1.36 12.62
C PRO A 90 -4.73 -1.62 13.99
N GLY A 91 -5.57 -0.70 14.49
CA GLY A 91 -6.22 -0.81 15.79
C GLY A 91 -5.20 -0.83 16.94
N SER A 92 -5.45 -1.65 17.95
CA SER A 92 -4.61 -1.72 19.15
C SER A 92 -3.21 -2.35 18.93
N SER A 93 -2.93 -2.90 17.76
CA SER A 93 -1.61 -3.49 17.48
C SER A 93 -0.51 -2.44 17.38
N PHE A 94 -0.81 -1.28 16.84
CA PHE A 94 0.15 -0.19 16.73
C PHE A 94 0.62 0.32 18.10
N GLY A 95 -0.30 0.64 19.01
CA GLY A 95 0.06 1.13 20.35
C GLY A 95 0.97 0.17 21.13
N ARG A 96 0.82 -1.14 20.89
CA ARG A 96 1.71 -2.14 21.50
C ARG A 96 3.12 -2.08 20.92
N ILE A 97 3.27 -1.86 19.61
CA ILE A 97 4.57 -1.76 18.94
C ILE A 97 5.26 -0.44 19.30
N ALA A 98 4.51 0.63 19.31
CA ALA A 98 4.99 1.96 19.69
C ALA A 98 5.26 2.11 21.22
N GLY A 99 4.91 1.09 22.03
CA GLY A 99 5.11 1.14 23.49
C GLY A 99 4.12 2.03 24.24
N ASP A 100 3.09 2.55 23.55
CA ASP A 100 2.06 3.40 24.11
C ASP A 100 0.66 2.99 23.62
N SER A 101 -0.09 2.31 24.47
CA SER A 101 -1.41 1.78 24.13
C SER A 101 -2.49 2.84 23.90
N SER A 102 -2.21 4.10 24.27
CA SER A 102 -3.11 5.22 24.02
C SER A 102 -3.05 5.71 22.57
N LEU A 103 -2.04 5.33 21.80
CA LEU A 103 -1.89 5.77 20.43
C LEU A 103 -2.84 5.03 19.48
N GLU A 104 -3.40 5.80 18.56
CA GLU A 104 -4.13 5.32 17.40
C GLU A 104 -3.40 5.73 16.12
N LEU A 105 -3.48 4.87 15.11
CA LEU A 105 -2.83 5.05 13.82
C LEU A 105 -3.84 4.87 12.69
N SER A 106 -3.80 5.76 11.73
CA SER A 106 -4.41 5.57 10.41
C SER A 106 -3.37 5.78 9.34
N ILE A 107 -3.30 4.86 8.38
CA ILE A 107 -2.33 4.86 7.29
C ILE A 107 -3.08 5.01 5.96
N LEU A 108 -2.57 5.88 5.10
CA LEU A 108 -2.91 5.93 3.68
C LEU A 108 -1.65 5.54 2.91
N TYR A 109 -1.73 4.56 2.04
CA TYR A 109 -0.55 4.12 1.32
C TYR A 109 -0.82 3.69 -0.12
N ASN A 110 0.21 3.78 -0.94
CA ASN A 110 0.25 3.33 -2.31
C ASN A 110 1.57 2.60 -2.60
N PHE A 111 1.45 1.50 -3.35
CA PHE A 111 2.59 0.62 -3.65
C PHE A 111 3.36 1.01 -4.90
N GLY A 112 3.33 2.25 -5.28
CA GLY A 112 3.97 2.67 -6.50
C GLY A 112 3.25 2.16 -7.75
N ALA A 113 3.99 1.89 -8.80
CA ALA A 113 3.44 1.57 -10.10
C ALA A 113 2.83 0.17 -10.20
N PHE A 114 1.82 0.02 -11.06
CA PHE A 114 1.18 -1.24 -11.36
C PHE A 114 1.29 -1.57 -12.86
N ASP A 115 1.82 -2.74 -13.19
CA ASP A 115 1.91 -3.23 -14.57
C ASP A 115 0.70 -4.11 -14.90
N LEU A 116 -0.22 -3.59 -15.71
CA LEU A 116 -1.39 -4.32 -16.19
C LEU A 116 -1.04 -5.62 -16.94
N ARG A 117 0.09 -5.66 -17.65
CA ARG A 117 0.51 -6.82 -18.42
C ARG A 117 0.93 -7.95 -17.50
N ARG A 118 1.59 -7.61 -16.40
CA ARG A 118 2.02 -8.56 -15.38
C ARG A 118 0.92 -8.86 -14.37
N GLY A 119 -0.04 -7.95 -14.22
CA GLY A 119 -1.13 -8.05 -13.26
C GLY A 119 -0.66 -7.94 -11.81
N CYS A 120 0.40 -7.17 -11.57
CA CYS A 120 0.99 -6.93 -10.25
C CYS A 120 1.72 -5.59 -10.22
N SER A 121 2.02 -5.08 -9.04
CA SER A 121 2.84 -3.89 -8.89
C SER A 121 4.28 -4.13 -9.39
N ILE A 122 4.86 -3.12 -10.03
CA ILE A 122 6.27 -3.14 -10.43
C ILE A 122 7.22 -3.04 -9.24
N LEU A 123 6.69 -2.75 -8.06
CA LEU A 123 7.35 -2.92 -6.76
C LEU A 123 8.10 -4.27 -6.67
N TYR A 124 7.58 -5.32 -7.31
CA TYR A 124 8.18 -6.65 -7.32
C TYR A 124 9.14 -6.91 -8.49
N ASP A 125 9.38 -5.94 -9.36
CA ASP A 125 10.29 -6.07 -10.49
C ASP A 125 11.66 -5.46 -10.17
N ARG A 126 12.65 -6.29 -9.90
CA ARG A 126 14.02 -5.88 -9.57
C ARG A 126 14.71 -5.03 -10.64
N THR A 127 14.18 -5.00 -11.85
CA THR A 127 14.71 -4.16 -12.94
C THR A 127 14.05 -2.80 -13.05
N SER A 128 13.00 -2.58 -12.26
CA SER A 128 12.28 -1.31 -12.21
C SER A 128 13.01 -0.31 -11.33
N GLU A 129 13.02 0.97 -11.73
CA GLU A 129 13.43 2.08 -10.87
C GLU A 129 12.54 2.24 -9.63
N TYR A 130 11.36 1.63 -9.64
CA TYR A 130 10.41 1.62 -8.53
C TYR A 130 10.43 0.32 -7.73
N TYR A 131 11.44 -0.52 -7.90
CA TYR A 131 11.54 -1.76 -7.14
C TYR A 131 11.50 -1.49 -5.63
N SER A 132 10.61 -2.17 -4.94
CA SER A 132 10.35 -1.98 -3.50
C SER A 132 9.85 -0.59 -3.09
N SER A 133 9.48 0.29 -4.04
CA SER A 133 9.00 1.64 -3.74
C SER A 133 7.57 1.64 -3.22
N PHE A 134 7.32 2.48 -2.23
CA PHE A 134 5.98 2.83 -1.79
C PHE A 134 5.96 4.22 -1.17
N TYR A 135 4.80 4.82 -1.13
CA TYR A 135 4.59 6.12 -0.54
C TYR A 135 3.24 6.19 0.15
N GLY A 136 3.09 7.13 1.06
CA GLY A 136 1.87 7.28 1.78
C GLY A 136 1.87 8.44 2.76
N ALA A 137 0.87 8.40 3.64
CA ALA A 137 0.81 9.22 4.83
C ALA A 137 0.35 8.38 6.01
N TYR A 138 0.66 8.85 7.20
CA TYR A 138 0.06 8.30 8.41
C TYR A 138 -0.28 9.40 9.40
N LEU A 139 -1.33 9.17 10.14
CA LEU A 139 -1.81 10.05 11.19
C LEU A 139 -1.76 9.29 12.51
N VAL A 140 -1.24 9.94 13.53
CA VAL A 140 -1.18 9.39 14.88
C VAL A 140 -1.83 10.38 15.85
N THR A 141 -2.80 9.89 16.63
CA THR A 141 -3.45 10.65 17.70
C THR A 141 -3.49 9.83 18.98
N ARG A 142 -3.82 10.47 20.09
CA ARG A 142 -4.10 9.78 21.37
C ARG A 142 -5.61 9.57 21.52
N LYS A 143 -5.98 8.47 22.16
CA LYS A 143 -7.36 8.21 22.55
C LYS A 143 -7.79 9.20 23.62
N ASP A 144 -9.01 9.70 23.52
CA ASP A 144 -9.62 10.60 24.51
C ASP A 144 -10.02 9.88 25.83
N ASP A 145 -9.53 8.67 26.10
CA ASP A 145 -9.88 7.93 27.32
C ASP A 145 -9.23 8.53 28.56
N GLU A 146 -10.03 8.98 29.52
CA GLU A 146 -9.59 9.48 30.84
C GLU A 146 -8.67 8.48 31.60
N ALA A 147 -8.71 7.20 31.25
CA ALA A 147 -7.86 6.17 31.84
C ALA A 147 -6.41 6.17 31.27
N ALA A 148 -6.17 6.78 30.12
CA ALA A 148 -4.86 6.87 29.48
C ALA A 148 -3.95 7.93 30.12
N VAL A 149 -4.49 8.86 30.88
CA VAL A 149 -3.74 9.97 31.53
C VAL A 149 -2.73 9.48 32.60
N SER A 150 -2.74 8.21 32.95
CA SER A 150 -1.86 7.62 33.96
C SER A 150 -0.56 7.00 33.41
N SER A 151 -0.35 7.02 32.11
CA SER A 151 0.88 6.49 31.54
C SER A 151 1.97 7.56 31.56
N ALA A 152 3.04 7.32 32.30
CA ALA A 152 4.16 8.24 32.51
C ALA A 152 5.06 8.45 31.28
N CYS A 153 4.55 8.22 30.10
CA CYS A 153 5.22 8.56 28.85
C CYS A 153 4.83 9.98 28.46
N GLY A 154 5.81 10.82 28.19
CA GLY A 154 5.74 12.26 28.09
C GLY A 154 4.55 12.83 27.31
N THR A 155 4.22 14.06 27.60
CA THR A 155 3.15 14.87 26.98
C THR A 155 3.42 15.25 25.51
N ALA A 156 4.56 14.88 24.94
CA ALA A 156 4.92 15.21 23.56
C ALA A 156 4.06 14.43 22.54
N PRO A 157 3.67 15.07 21.42
CA PRO A 157 3.02 14.39 20.32
C PRO A 157 3.88 13.27 19.75
N PHE A 158 3.25 12.23 19.18
CA PHE A 158 4.01 11.15 18.51
C PHE A 158 4.88 11.71 17.38
N GLY A 159 6.13 11.29 17.33
CA GLY A 159 7.11 11.71 16.32
C GLY A 159 7.83 13.01 16.65
N PHE A 160 7.60 13.57 17.85
CA PHE A 160 8.24 14.81 18.29
C PHE A 160 8.72 14.69 19.75
N ASP A 161 9.82 15.34 20.06
CA ASP A 161 10.32 15.46 21.41
C ASP A 161 9.58 16.53 22.22
N SER A 162 9.99 16.73 23.48
CA SER A 162 9.39 17.72 24.37
C SER A 162 9.64 19.19 23.97
N GLU A 163 10.59 19.43 23.08
CA GLU A 163 10.95 20.74 22.55
C GLU A 163 10.23 21.02 21.20
N GLY A 164 9.55 20.00 20.66
CA GLY A 164 8.81 20.07 19.39
C GLY A 164 9.67 19.71 18.16
N HIS A 165 10.90 19.24 18.35
CA HIS A 165 11.72 18.75 17.25
C HIS A 165 11.32 17.33 16.86
N ILE A 166 11.52 17.00 15.58
CA ILE A 166 11.17 15.69 15.07
C ILE A 166 12.06 14.59 15.68
N ASP A 167 11.43 13.53 16.18
CA ASP A 167 12.11 12.32 16.66
C ASP A 167 12.31 11.35 15.50
N THR A 168 13.53 11.32 14.96
CA THR A 168 13.87 10.56 13.76
C THR A 168 13.78 9.04 13.93
N GLU A 169 13.86 8.53 15.16
CA GLU A 169 13.68 7.10 15.44
C GLU A 169 12.19 6.76 15.56
N GLN A 170 11.44 7.59 16.26
CA GLN A 170 10.00 7.35 16.48
C GLN A 170 9.20 7.40 15.19
N ILE A 171 9.51 8.30 14.27
CA ILE A 171 8.80 8.38 12.98
C ILE A 171 9.05 7.18 12.08
N ALA A 172 10.16 6.46 12.25
CA ALA A 172 10.47 5.26 11.48
C ALA A 172 9.60 4.04 11.87
N ILE A 173 9.00 4.04 13.07
CA ILE A 173 8.18 2.93 13.56
C ILE A 173 7.01 2.61 12.62
N VAL A 174 6.38 3.63 12.02
CA VAL A 174 5.23 3.39 11.14
C VAL A 174 5.62 2.82 9.79
N PRO A 175 6.61 3.36 9.04
CA PRO A 175 7.11 2.72 7.84
C PRO A 175 7.62 1.30 8.07
N GLU A 176 8.30 1.04 9.20
CA GLU A 176 8.73 -0.30 9.58
C GLU A 176 7.54 -1.25 9.79
N PHE A 177 6.55 -0.81 10.59
CA PHE A 177 5.33 -1.57 10.82
C PHE A 177 4.60 -1.88 9.51
N ASP A 178 4.49 -0.89 8.63
CA ASP A 178 3.83 -1.03 7.34
C ASP A 178 4.59 -2.02 6.44
N PHE A 179 5.91 -1.89 6.39
CA PHE A 179 6.78 -2.80 5.66
C PHE A 179 6.66 -4.25 6.16
N GLN A 180 6.65 -4.48 7.46
CA GLN A 180 6.45 -5.80 8.07
C GLN A 180 5.15 -6.44 7.63
N HIS A 181 4.07 -5.67 7.63
CA HIS A 181 2.73 -6.19 7.30
C HIS A 181 2.50 -6.33 5.81
N LEU A 182 2.98 -5.38 5.00
CA LEU A 182 2.72 -5.34 3.57
C LEU A 182 3.67 -6.21 2.76
N VAL A 183 4.94 -6.27 3.16
CA VAL A 183 5.98 -6.93 2.37
C VAL A 183 6.32 -8.29 2.94
N LEU A 184 6.52 -8.38 4.24
CA LEU A 184 7.02 -9.59 4.89
C LEU A 184 5.92 -10.51 5.44
N GLY A 185 4.89 -9.95 6.08
CA GLY A 185 3.88 -10.72 6.78
C GLY A 185 3.12 -11.70 5.90
N ASP A 186 2.86 -11.33 4.68
CA ASP A 186 2.12 -12.16 3.72
C ASP A 186 2.94 -13.31 3.14
N PHE A 187 4.24 -13.23 3.22
CA PHE A 187 5.14 -14.28 2.74
C PHE A 187 5.61 -15.20 3.86
N GLY A 188 5.13 -14.99 5.08
CA GLY A 188 5.49 -15.82 6.23
C GLY A 188 6.94 -15.66 6.67
N ILE A 189 7.58 -14.54 6.31
CA ILE A 189 8.92 -14.21 6.77
C ILE A 189 8.84 -13.86 8.24
N GLY A 190 9.64 -14.57 9.04
CA GLY A 190 9.69 -14.35 10.48
C GLY A 190 10.44 -13.05 10.81
N THR A 191 10.06 -12.43 11.91
CA THR A 191 10.74 -11.22 12.43
C THR A 191 12.24 -11.38 12.67
N SER A 192 12.74 -12.61 12.84
CA SER A 192 14.18 -12.90 12.99
C SER A 192 14.98 -12.74 11.68
N GLU A 193 14.30 -12.64 10.55
CA GLU A 193 14.91 -12.54 9.22
C GLU A 193 14.63 -11.19 8.58
N GLU A 194 13.89 -10.37 9.28
CA GLU A 194 13.58 -9.02 8.88
C GLU A 194 14.81 -8.13 8.96
N VAL A 195 14.99 -7.35 7.91
CA VAL A 195 15.96 -6.27 7.84
C VAL A 195 15.19 -4.98 7.60
N PHE A 196 15.16 -4.12 8.59
CA PHE A 196 14.72 -2.75 8.49
C PHE A 196 15.72 -1.90 9.28
N GLN A 197 16.58 -1.18 8.58
CA GLN A 197 17.54 -0.25 9.15
C GLN A 197 17.25 1.12 8.60
N TRP A 198 17.03 2.06 9.49
CA TRP A 198 16.76 3.46 9.20
C TRP A 198 17.91 4.30 9.72
N ASP A 199 18.58 5.02 8.83
CA ASP A 199 19.67 5.92 9.16
C ASP A 199 19.32 7.33 8.65
N ALA A 200 18.89 8.19 9.58
CA ALA A 200 18.52 9.56 9.28
C ALA A 200 19.77 10.38 8.92
N GLU A 201 19.85 10.82 7.66
CA GLU A 201 20.98 11.63 7.18
C GLU A 201 20.83 13.11 7.51
N THR A 202 19.65 13.65 7.29
CA THR A 202 19.36 15.07 7.49
C THR A 202 17.97 15.27 8.06
N ALA A 203 17.86 16.23 8.98
CA ALA A 203 16.59 16.79 9.40
C ALA A 203 16.57 18.29 9.14
N ALA A 204 15.50 18.77 8.52
CA ALA A 204 15.26 20.21 8.27
C ALA A 204 13.97 20.60 8.99
N GLU A 205 14.05 21.61 9.81
CA GLU A 205 12.94 22.17 10.55
C GLU A 205 12.30 23.35 9.81
N ASP A 206 11.05 23.67 10.15
CA ASP A 206 10.30 24.84 9.67
C ASP A 206 10.19 24.90 8.12
N VAL A 207 9.96 23.74 7.51
CA VAL A 207 9.75 23.64 6.06
C VAL A 207 8.29 24.00 5.72
N SER A 208 8.09 24.79 4.66
CA SER A 208 6.74 24.99 4.10
C SER A 208 6.37 23.84 3.18
N TYR A 209 5.27 23.13 3.50
CA TYR A 209 4.79 21.99 2.71
C TYR A 209 3.26 21.90 2.74
N LEU A 210 2.63 21.52 1.63
CA LEU A 210 1.17 21.42 1.47
C LEU A 210 0.38 22.67 1.92
N GLY A 211 0.98 23.85 1.81
CA GLY A 211 0.34 25.11 2.20
C GLY A 211 0.41 25.47 3.69
N TYR A 212 1.13 24.70 4.47
CA TYR A 212 1.40 24.95 5.89
C TYR A 212 2.89 25.14 6.13
N ASP A 213 3.24 26.03 7.05
CA ASP A 213 4.59 26.18 7.58
C ASP A 213 4.79 25.27 8.81
N GLY A 214 6.02 25.09 9.26
CA GLY A 214 6.32 24.33 10.47
C GLY A 214 6.32 22.81 10.26
N TRP A 215 6.58 22.35 9.04
CA TRP A 215 6.90 20.94 8.80
C TRP A 215 8.38 20.67 9.08
N SER A 216 8.64 19.50 9.63
CA SER A 216 9.99 18.94 9.64
C SER A 216 10.13 17.94 8.51
N ARG A 217 11.30 17.93 7.83
CA ARG A 217 11.64 16.97 6.80
C ARG A 217 12.84 16.14 7.24
N VAL A 218 12.73 14.83 7.18
CA VAL A 218 13.82 13.89 7.41
C VAL A 218 14.09 13.12 6.14
N ASP A 219 15.33 13.17 5.68
CA ASP A 219 15.87 12.31 4.62
C ASP A 219 16.72 11.22 5.29
N ALA A 220 16.62 9.98 4.82
CA ALA A 220 17.29 8.85 5.41
C ALA A 220 17.73 7.81 4.38
N ASN A 221 18.81 7.09 4.69
CA ASN A 221 19.16 5.85 4.03
C ASN A 221 18.49 4.68 4.74
N LEU A 222 18.05 3.71 3.97
CA LEU A 222 17.46 2.50 4.52
C LEU A 222 18.13 1.27 3.94
N LEU A 223 18.19 0.22 4.77
CA LEU A 223 18.43 -1.13 4.30
C LEU A 223 17.23 -1.98 4.71
N ILE A 224 16.50 -2.52 3.71
CA ILE A 224 15.30 -3.31 3.93
C ILE A 224 15.35 -4.60 3.13
N ASN A 225 14.55 -5.60 3.51
CA ASN A 225 14.34 -6.74 2.62
C ASN A 225 13.64 -6.26 1.34
N GLY A 226 14.23 -6.52 0.21
CA GLY A 226 13.59 -6.22 -1.07
C GLY A 226 12.36 -7.08 -1.29
N ALA A 227 11.37 -6.57 -2.00
CA ALA A 227 10.23 -7.34 -2.43
C ALA A 227 10.68 -8.52 -3.31
N ALA A 228 10.05 -9.68 -3.14
CA ALA A 228 10.43 -10.87 -3.86
C ALA A 228 10.22 -10.72 -5.38
N HIS A 229 11.15 -11.27 -6.16
CA HIS A 229 11.02 -11.29 -7.60
C HIS A 229 9.93 -12.27 -8.04
N ILE A 230 9.07 -11.83 -8.93
CA ILE A 230 7.84 -12.49 -9.29
C ILE A 230 7.98 -13.52 -10.39
N LYS A 231 7.43 -14.69 -10.14
CA LYS A 231 6.72 -15.43 -11.18
C LYS A 231 5.24 -15.26 -10.95
N ARG A 232 4.55 -14.62 -11.85
CA ARG A 232 3.11 -14.46 -11.75
C ARG A 232 2.44 -15.83 -11.63
N GLY A 233 1.80 -16.09 -10.49
CA GLY A 233 0.92 -17.22 -10.30
C GLY A 233 -0.51 -16.89 -10.71
N PHE A 234 -1.28 -17.90 -11.11
CA PHE A 234 -2.72 -17.74 -11.36
C PHE A 234 -3.49 -17.51 -10.05
N ARG A 235 -3.04 -18.12 -8.98
CA ARG A 235 -3.58 -17.89 -7.63
C ARG A 235 -2.84 -16.75 -6.98
N ARG A 236 -3.57 -15.92 -6.27
CA ARG A 236 -2.97 -14.81 -5.58
C ARG A 236 -3.84 -14.30 -4.50
N SER A 237 -3.23 -13.69 -3.56
CA SER A 237 -3.91 -12.93 -2.57
C SER A 237 -4.24 -11.54 -3.12
N TYR A 238 -5.49 -11.23 -3.20
CA TYR A 238 -5.94 -9.92 -3.66
C TYR A 238 -5.86 -8.87 -2.57
N LEU A 239 -5.72 -9.30 -1.33
CA LEU A 239 -5.55 -8.44 -0.17
C LEU A 239 -4.14 -7.83 -0.12
N GLN A 240 -3.19 -8.44 -0.81
CA GLN A 240 -1.84 -7.95 -0.89
C GLN A 240 -1.56 -7.15 -2.15
N TYR A 241 -2.55 -6.42 -2.63
CA TYR A 241 -2.31 -5.33 -3.55
C TYR A 241 -1.56 -5.72 -4.83
N GLY A 242 -1.99 -6.80 -5.43
CA GLY A 242 -1.33 -7.29 -6.62
C GLY A 242 -0.06 -8.09 -6.34
N VAL A 243 0.20 -8.48 -5.11
CA VAL A 243 1.26 -9.43 -4.77
C VAL A 243 1.04 -10.72 -5.58
N PRO A 244 2.08 -11.23 -6.24
CA PRO A 244 1.96 -12.45 -6.99
C PRO A 244 1.77 -13.64 -6.06
N SER A 245 1.00 -14.59 -6.52
CA SER A 245 0.88 -15.87 -5.84
C SER A 245 2.04 -16.77 -6.25
N TYR A 246 2.97 -16.96 -5.37
CA TYR A 246 3.97 -18.00 -5.46
C TYR A 246 4.43 -18.39 -4.05
N ASP A 247 4.92 -19.61 -3.90
CA ASP A 247 5.43 -20.05 -2.63
C ASP A 247 6.85 -19.51 -2.45
N VAL A 248 7.04 -18.72 -1.42
CA VAL A 248 8.38 -18.30 -0.98
C VAL A 248 8.93 -19.42 -0.11
N THR A 249 9.89 -20.12 -0.63
CA THR A 249 10.49 -21.28 0.05
C THR A 249 11.83 -20.95 0.70
N GLU A 250 12.42 -19.81 0.38
CA GLU A 250 13.75 -19.45 0.85
C GLU A 250 13.92 -17.92 0.96
N ASN A 251 14.53 -17.47 2.04
CA ASN A 251 14.78 -16.06 2.35
C ASN A 251 15.67 -15.32 1.34
N LYS A 252 16.43 -16.03 0.54
CA LYS A 252 17.22 -15.43 -0.55
C LYS A 252 16.37 -14.63 -1.56
N ASP A 253 15.05 -14.83 -1.58
CA ASP A 253 14.15 -14.06 -2.42
C ASP A 253 13.95 -12.63 -1.90
N PHE A 254 14.30 -12.37 -0.63
CA PHE A 254 14.16 -11.10 0.06
C PHE A 254 15.52 -10.54 0.48
N LEU A 255 16.45 -10.51 -0.46
CA LEU A 255 17.77 -9.93 -0.21
C LEU A 255 17.64 -8.46 0.20
N PRO A 256 18.46 -8.01 1.15
CA PRO A 256 18.49 -6.60 1.53
C PRO A 256 18.76 -5.70 0.33
N VAL A 257 18.05 -4.57 0.29
CA VAL A 257 18.13 -3.53 -0.74
C VAL A 257 18.37 -2.20 -0.05
N GLU A 258 19.31 -1.43 -0.55
CA GLU A 258 19.52 -0.04 -0.15
C GLU A 258 18.41 0.81 -0.74
N MET A 259 17.82 1.67 0.09
CA MET A 259 16.70 2.54 -0.27
C MET A 259 16.97 3.95 0.23
N GLU A 260 16.35 4.90 -0.42
CA GLU A 260 16.24 6.29 0.01
C GLU A 260 14.86 6.54 0.61
N GLY A 261 14.82 7.21 1.75
CA GLY A 261 13.58 7.58 2.42
C GLY A 261 13.45 9.08 2.64
N ARG A 262 12.21 9.56 2.65
CA ARG A 262 11.86 10.92 3.05
C ARG A 262 10.58 10.91 3.83
N ILE A 263 10.58 11.59 4.98
CA ILE A 263 9.39 11.79 5.79
C ILE A 263 9.22 13.27 6.05
N TYR A 264 8.03 13.80 5.80
CA TYR A 264 7.58 15.09 6.28
C TYR A 264 6.68 14.86 7.49
N GLY A 265 6.94 15.53 8.60
CA GLY A 265 6.15 15.42 9.83
C GLY A 265 5.71 16.78 10.34
N ARG A 266 4.46 16.87 10.80
CA ARG A 266 3.94 18.03 11.51
C ARG A 266 2.89 17.62 12.52
N TYR A 267 2.91 18.26 13.69
CA TYR A 267 1.81 18.18 14.66
C TYR A 267 0.82 19.33 14.42
N PHE A 268 -0.45 19.00 14.40
CA PHE A 268 -1.55 19.94 14.24
C PHE A 268 -2.32 20.02 15.56
N GLU A 269 -2.17 21.15 16.26
CA GLU A 269 -2.82 21.37 17.55
C GLU A 269 -4.35 21.34 17.44
N GLU A 270 -4.91 21.87 16.34
CA GLU A 270 -6.33 21.93 16.09
C GLU A 270 -6.99 20.55 15.97
N TRP A 271 -6.24 19.55 15.60
CA TRP A 271 -6.70 18.16 15.47
C TRP A 271 -6.16 17.25 16.57
N ASP A 272 -5.23 17.75 17.38
CA ASP A 272 -4.45 16.92 18.32
C ASP A 272 -3.88 15.67 17.63
N THR A 273 -3.24 15.88 16.49
CA THR A 273 -2.82 14.79 15.58
C THR A 273 -1.48 15.12 14.93
N SER A 274 -0.58 14.18 14.99
CA SER A 274 0.65 14.19 14.19
C SER A 274 0.36 13.63 12.80
N VAL A 275 0.72 14.37 11.76
CA VAL A 275 0.54 13.99 10.35
C VAL A 275 1.90 13.83 9.72
N PHE A 276 2.09 12.70 9.04
CA PHE A 276 3.34 12.37 8.34
C PHE A 276 3.04 11.96 6.91
N LEU A 277 3.89 12.41 5.99
CA LEU A 277 3.90 11.93 4.60
C LEU A 277 5.26 11.31 4.35
N TYR A 278 5.29 10.16 3.68
CA TYR A 278 6.54 9.43 3.48
C TYR A 278 6.69 8.87 2.07
N ILE A 279 7.94 8.71 1.66
CA ILE A 279 8.34 8.05 0.41
C ILE A 279 9.51 7.13 0.72
N LEU A 280 9.48 5.92 0.19
CA LEU A 280 10.60 4.99 0.14
C LEU A 280 10.83 4.56 -1.31
N THR A 281 12.05 4.68 -1.79
CA THR A 281 12.43 4.35 -3.18
C THR A 281 13.85 3.81 -3.25
N PRO A 282 14.20 3.02 -4.28
CA PRO A 282 15.56 2.47 -4.40
C PRO A 282 16.63 3.49 -4.83
N GLY A 283 16.27 4.73 -5.04
CA GLY A 283 17.24 5.75 -5.46
C GLY A 283 16.74 7.17 -5.34
N LYS A 284 17.68 8.07 -5.12
CA LYS A 284 17.43 9.50 -4.86
C LYS A 284 16.68 10.20 -5.98
N GLU A 285 16.98 9.89 -7.25
CA GLU A 285 16.28 10.49 -8.39
C GLU A 285 14.81 10.12 -8.40
N THR A 286 14.49 8.86 -8.12
CA THR A 286 13.12 8.37 -8.00
C THR A 286 12.42 8.99 -6.81
N LEU A 287 13.11 9.16 -5.68
CA LEU A 287 12.59 9.83 -4.50
C LEU A 287 12.20 11.28 -4.80
N GLU A 288 13.09 12.06 -5.42
CA GLU A 288 12.82 13.45 -5.79
C GLU A 288 11.68 13.58 -6.81
N LYS A 289 11.57 12.62 -7.73
CA LYS A 289 10.48 12.55 -8.69
C LYS A 289 9.15 12.27 -8.00
N CYS A 290 9.10 11.29 -7.11
CA CYS A 290 7.90 10.95 -6.35
C CYS A 290 7.46 12.08 -5.43
N ASP A 291 8.38 12.75 -4.76
CA ASP A 291 8.06 13.90 -3.92
C ASP A 291 7.45 15.04 -4.75
N ARG A 292 8.13 15.46 -5.82
CA ARG A 292 7.68 16.55 -6.67
C ARG A 292 6.36 16.26 -7.40
N ASP A 293 6.19 15.05 -7.91
CA ASP A 293 5.10 14.73 -8.85
C ASP A 293 3.89 14.08 -8.14
N ILE A 294 4.07 13.57 -6.94
CA ILE A 294 3.04 12.90 -6.15
C ILE A 294 2.81 13.60 -4.82
N LEU A 295 3.74 13.47 -3.87
CA LEU A 295 3.48 13.84 -2.48
C LEU A 295 3.22 15.33 -2.30
N SER A 296 3.98 16.19 -2.98
CA SER A 296 3.76 17.64 -2.94
C SER A 296 2.43 18.11 -3.55
N LYS A 297 1.69 17.20 -4.19
CA LYS A 297 0.34 17.46 -4.74
C LYS A 297 -0.76 16.87 -3.87
N SER A 298 -0.41 16.35 -2.71
CA SER A 298 -1.40 15.92 -1.73
C SER A 298 -2.22 17.12 -1.24
N LEU A 299 -3.44 16.86 -0.85
CA LEU A 299 -4.33 17.84 -0.24
C LEU A 299 -4.42 17.54 1.24
N LEU A 300 -4.26 18.54 2.07
CA LEU A 300 -4.49 18.47 3.52
C LEU A 300 -5.30 19.70 3.95
N ARG A 301 -6.43 19.45 4.61
CA ARG A 301 -7.28 20.53 5.17
C ARG A 301 -8.29 20.01 6.19
#